data_4324bc5c738020ffde6bb69aff10211d
#
_entry.id   4324bc5c738020ffde6bb69aff10211d
#
_cell.length_a   1.000
_cell.length_b   1.000
_cell.length_c   1.000
_cell.angle_alpha   90.00
_cell.angle_beta   90.00
_cell.angle_gamma   90.00
#
_symmetry.space_group_name_H-M   'P 1'
#
loop_
_entity.id
_entity.type
_entity.pdbx_description
1 polymer ?
#
loop_
_entity_poly.entity_id
_entity_poly.type
_entity_poly.pdbx_seq_one_letter_code
_entity_poly.pdbx_strand_id
1 'polypeptide(L)'
;MVYIDEHIMDFDLDAALQQVSEQRREQALRFKFERGQRTCVLAYLLLKKALREEYGITANPVFEYGEHGKPALVGHPEIHFNLSHCREAVACAVSTRPIGIDVESVGRYDDGVARYTMNDRELRLIAGAQRPDVAFIRLWTMKEARLKLTGEGITDDLKAALDDAGRWQFTTVEQLARNYIYTVCEERG
;
A
#
# COMPACT_ATOMS: atom_id res chain seq x y z
N MET A 1 0.42 13.23 2.33
CA MET A 1 1.88 12.94 2.58
C MET A 1 2.14 11.45 2.52
N VAL A 2 3.39 11.05 2.18
CA VAL A 2 3.78 9.64 2.05
C VAL A 2 4.97 9.34 2.94
N TYR A 3 4.91 8.23 3.65
CA TYR A 3 5.93 7.72 4.56
C TYR A 3 6.32 6.32 4.12
N ILE A 4 7.62 6.06 4.04
CA ILE A 4 8.20 4.74 3.70
C ILE A 4 9.16 4.34 4.81
N ASP A 5 9.13 3.07 5.20
CA ASP A 5 10.09 2.47 6.11
C ASP A 5 10.60 1.15 5.53
N GLU A 6 11.92 1.03 5.42
CA GLU A 6 12.63 -0.13 4.86
C GLU A 6 13.24 -1.02 5.96
N HIS A 7 13.13 -0.62 7.24
CA HIS A 7 13.79 -1.26 8.37
C HIS A 7 12.91 -2.33 9.04
N ILE A 8 12.24 -3.17 8.23
CA ILE A 8 11.27 -4.17 8.72
C ILE A 8 11.88 -5.13 9.74
N MET A 9 13.17 -5.43 9.61
CA MET A 9 13.86 -6.38 10.49
C MET A 9 14.75 -5.72 11.56
N ASP A 10 14.85 -4.39 11.58
CA ASP A 10 15.90 -3.67 12.32
C ASP A 10 15.41 -3.02 13.65
N PHE A 11 14.23 -3.44 14.15
CA PHE A 11 13.69 -2.94 15.41
C PHE A 11 13.38 -4.07 16.41
N ASP A 12 13.30 -3.73 17.69
CA ASP A 12 12.86 -4.64 18.75
C ASP A 12 11.34 -4.83 18.66
N LEU A 13 10.91 -6.05 18.27
CA LEU A 13 9.50 -6.37 18.10
C LEU A 13 8.71 -6.33 19.41
N ASP A 14 9.30 -6.83 20.51
CA ASP A 14 8.62 -6.87 21.81
C ASP A 14 8.38 -5.46 22.34
N ALA A 15 9.38 -4.58 22.23
CA ALA A 15 9.23 -3.17 22.58
C ALA A 15 8.21 -2.45 21.66
N ALA A 16 8.18 -2.76 20.38
CA ALA A 16 7.24 -2.20 19.42
C ALA A 16 5.78 -2.65 19.64
N LEU A 17 5.58 -3.92 20.06
CA LEU A 17 4.27 -4.46 20.44
C LEU A 17 3.65 -3.74 21.64
N GLN A 18 4.45 -3.12 22.51
CA GLN A 18 3.96 -2.29 23.62
C GLN A 18 3.49 -0.89 23.17
N GLN A 19 3.85 -0.45 21.96
CA GLN A 19 3.55 0.88 21.43
C GLN A 19 2.32 0.92 20.52
N VAL A 20 1.76 -0.24 20.20
CA VAL A 20 0.56 -0.37 19.37
C VAL A 20 -0.69 -0.62 20.23
N SER A 21 -1.89 -0.47 19.66
CA SER A 21 -3.14 -0.82 20.35
C SER A 21 -3.21 -2.33 20.64
N GLU A 22 -4.01 -2.71 21.65
CA GLU A 22 -4.24 -4.12 21.99
C GLU A 22 -4.75 -4.91 20.77
N GLN A 23 -5.75 -4.36 20.07
CA GLN A 23 -6.27 -4.97 18.84
C GLN A 23 -5.18 -5.19 17.78
N ARG A 24 -4.27 -4.22 17.59
CA ARG A 24 -3.16 -4.36 16.63
C ARG A 24 -2.15 -5.41 17.09
N ARG A 25 -1.88 -5.48 18.39
CA ARG A 25 -1.00 -6.50 18.96
C ARG A 25 -1.55 -7.90 18.71
N GLU A 26 -2.82 -8.12 19.02
CA GLU A 26 -3.48 -9.40 18.75
C GLU A 26 -3.44 -9.76 17.27
N GLN A 27 -3.70 -8.80 16.38
CA GLN A 27 -3.63 -9.00 14.94
C GLN A 27 -2.22 -9.40 14.49
N ALA A 28 -1.20 -8.73 14.99
CA ALA A 28 0.19 -9.03 14.67
C ALA A 28 0.57 -10.45 15.13
N LEU A 29 0.19 -10.84 16.34
CA LEU A 29 0.51 -12.16 16.90
C LEU A 29 -0.22 -13.32 16.19
N ARG A 30 -1.24 -13.08 15.36
CA ARG A 30 -1.87 -14.10 14.50
C ARG A 30 -0.98 -14.52 13.31
N PHE A 31 -0.01 -13.69 12.93
CA PHE A 31 0.93 -14.07 11.87
C PHE A 31 1.87 -15.17 12.35
N LYS A 32 1.95 -16.25 11.56
CA LYS A 32 2.80 -17.41 11.85
C LYS A 32 4.30 -17.06 11.84
N PHE A 33 4.70 -16.15 10.96
CA PHE A 33 6.10 -15.79 10.76
C PHE A 33 6.37 -14.40 11.33
N GLU A 34 7.51 -14.25 11.98
CA GLU A 34 7.97 -13.01 12.61
C GLU A 34 7.96 -11.81 11.65
N ARG A 35 8.34 -12.00 10.38
CA ARG A 35 8.27 -10.94 9.39
C ARG A 35 6.86 -10.37 9.24
N GLY A 36 5.82 -11.20 9.22
CA GLY A 36 4.43 -10.75 9.15
C GLY A 36 4.03 -9.96 10.40
N GLN A 37 4.46 -10.38 11.58
CA GLN A 37 4.26 -9.66 12.83
C GLN A 37 4.92 -8.28 12.76
N ARG A 38 6.20 -8.22 12.38
CA ARG A 38 6.98 -6.98 12.22
C ARG A 38 6.33 -6.03 11.23
N THR A 39 5.94 -6.52 10.06
CA THR A 39 5.29 -5.71 9.03
C THR A 39 3.97 -5.13 9.52
N CYS A 40 3.14 -5.92 10.21
CA CYS A 40 1.87 -5.49 10.79
C CYS A 40 2.06 -4.38 11.83
N VAL A 41 3.05 -4.54 12.71
CA VAL A 41 3.40 -3.55 13.74
C VAL A 41 3.97 -2.29 13.12
N LEU A 42 4.93 -2.43 12.20
CA LEU A 42 5.59 -1.30 11.55
C LEU A 42 4.61 -0.44 10.75
N ALA A 43 3.68 -1.05 10.02
CA ALA A 43 2.64 -0.33 9.29
C ALA A 43 1.78 0.55 10.23
N TYR A 44 1.42 0.04 11.40
CA TYR A 44 0.67 0.80 12.39
C TYR A 44 1.51 1.94 13.00
N LEU A 45 2.76 1.68 13.33
CA LEU A 45 3.66 2.70 13.89
C LEU A 45 3.96 3.80 12.86
N LEU A 46 4.07 3.44 11.59
CA LEU A 46 4.27 4.39 10.50
C LEU A 46 3.05 5.31 10.34
N LEU A 47 1.83 4.74 10.41
CA LEU A 47 0.60 5.55 10.44
C LEU A 47 0.54 6.44 11.68
N LYS A 48 0.85 5.92 12.86
CA LYS A 48 0.88 6.71 14.10
C LYS A 48 1.87 7.88 14.01
N LYS A 49 3.04 7.65 13.41
CA LYS A 49 4.02 8.70 13.11
C LYS A 49 3.43 9.75 12.17
N ALA A 50 2.83 9.33 11.05
CA ALA A 50 2.23 10.22 10.08
C ALA A 50 1.10 11.09 10.69
N LEU A 51 0.21 10.47 11.48
CA LEU A 51 -0.86 11.18 12.17
C LEU A 51 -0.34 12.22 13.16
N ARG A 52 0.73 11.91 13.87
CA ARG A 52 1.35 12.85 14.80
C ARG A 52 1.99 14.04 14.06
N GLU A 53 2.73 13.78 13.00
CA GLU A 53 3.51 14.79 12.28
C GLU A 53 2.61 15.71 11.43
N GLU A 54 1.57 15.16 10.79
CA GLU A 54 0.71 15.93 9.88
C GLU A 54 -0.51 16.55 10.57
N TYR A 55 -1.03 15.91 11.63
CA TYR A 55 -2.30 16.30 12.25
C TYR A 55 -2.21 16.52 13.77
N GLY A 56 -1.05 16.33 14.40
CA GLY A 56 -0.86 16.49 15.84
C GLY A 56 -1.54 15.41 16.68
N ILE A 57 -2.00 14.31 16.07
CA ILE A 57 -2.69 13.21 16.75
C ILE A 57 -1.68 12.27 17.38
N THR A 58 -1.63 12.21 18.72
CA THR A 58 -0.68 11.39 19.48
C THR A 58 -1.29 10.12 20.04
N ALA A 59 -2.62 10.03 20.09
CA ALA A 59 -3.33 8.83 20.54
C ALA A 59 -3.10 7.64 19.58
N ASN A 60 -3.28 6.43 20.09
CA ASN A 60 -3.28 5.25 19.24
C ASN A 60 -4.48 5.29 18.27
N PRO A 61 -4.27 5.17 16.96
CA PRO A 61 -5.35 5.12 15.99
C PRO A 61 -6.26 3.91 16.25
N VAL A 62 -7.56 4.17 16.21
CA VAL A 62 -8.63 3.17 16.27
C VAL A 62 -9.30 3.12 14.92
N PHE A 63 -9.60 1.90 14.45
CA PHE A 63 -10.14 1.69 13.11
C PHE A 63 -11.58 1.19 13.15
N GLU A 64 -12.37 1.69 12.22
CA GLU A 64 -13.59 1.07 11.75
C GLU A 64 -13.37 0.57 10.32
N TYR A 65 -14.16 -0.40 9.87
CA TYR A 65 -13.96 -1.05 8.59
C TYR A 65 -15.21 -0.93 7.74
N GLY A 66 -15.05 -0.44 6.50
CA GLY A 66 -16.11 -0.39 5.51
C GLY A 66 -16.51 -1.79 4.99
N GLU A 67 -17.50 -1.82 4.12
CA GLU A 67 -18.09 -3.04 3.56
C GLU A 67 -17.06 -4.01 2.95
N HIS A 68 -16.04 -3.46 2.29
CA HIS A 68 -14.94 -4.24 1.67
C HIS A 68 -13.67 -4.28 2.53
N GLY A 69 -13.76 -3.98 3.83
CA GLY A 69 -12.64 -4.08 4.76
C GLY A 69 -11.62 -2.93 4.69
N LYS A 70 -11.88 -1.86 3.93
CA LYS A 70 -11.02 -0.67 3.95
C LYS A 70 -11.13 0.01 5.32
N PRO A 71 -9.99 0.21 6.04
CA PRO A 71 -10.01 0.86 7.34
C PRO A 71 -10.21 2.37 7.21
N ALA A 72 -10.97 2.94 8.16
CA ALA A 72 -11.09 4.37 8.40
C ALA A 72 -10.75 4.68 9.87
N LEU A 73 -10.38 5.93 10.16
CA LEU A 73 -10.05 6.37 11.51
C LEU A 73 -11.32 6.74 12.27
N VAL A 74 -11.54 6.12 13.43
CA VAL A 74 -12.61 6.51 14.34
C VAL A 74 -12.33 7.91 14.89
N GLY A 75 -13.31 8.81 14.80
CA GLY A 75 -13.21 10.17 15.31
C GLY A 75 -12.49 11.16 14.38
N HIS A 76 -11.98 10.73 13.23
CA HIS A 76 -11.27 11.55 12.26
C HIS A 76 -11.71 11.23 10.81
N PRO A 77 -12.99 11.41 10.47
CA PRO A 77 -13.51 11.07 9.14
C PRO A 77 -12.92 11.93 8.01
N GLU A 78 -12.35 13.08 8.34
CA GLU A 78 -11.67 14.00 7.43
C GLU A 78 -10.26 13.55 7.04
N ILE A 79 -9.70 12.56 7.75
CA ILE A 79 -8.35 12.04 7.48
C ILE A 79 -8.46 10.70 6.78
N HIS A 80 -8.00 10.68 5.55
CA HIS A 80 -7.89 9.46 4.76
C HIS A 80 -6.48 8.90 4.86
N PHE A 81 -6.36 7.60 4.97
CA PHE A 81 -5.07 6.93 4.95
C PHE A 81 -5.13 5.64 4.17
N ASN A 82 -3.98 5.18 3.74
CA ASN A 82 -3.82 3.87 3.16
C ASN A 82 -2.45 3.28 3.51
N LEU A 83 -2.38 1.97 3.67
CA LEU A 83 -1.18 1.22 4.04
C LEU A 83 -0.91 0.15 3.00
N SER A 84 0.36 -0.07 2.69
CA SER A 84 0.82 -1.18 1.88
C SER A 84 2.17 -1.67 2.36
N HIS A 85 2.54 -2.89 1.99
CA HIS A 85 3.85 -3.43 2.32
C HIS A 85 4.26 -4.49 1.30
N CYS A 86 5.56 -4.57 1.08
CA CYS A 86 6.19 -5.66 0.36
C CYS A 86 7.32 -6.27 1.21
N ARG A 87 8.18 -7.05 0.59
CA ARG A 87 9.34 -7.63 1.28
C ARG A 87 10.34 -6.56 1.74
N GLU A 88 10.53 -5.49 0.99
CA GLU A 88 11.57 -4.49 1.17
C GLU A 88 11.09 -3.28 1.99
N ALA A 89 9.79 -2.95 1.94
CA ALA A 89 9.30 -1.71 2.51
C ALA A 89 7.87 -1.81 3.05
N VAL A 90 7.56 -0.93 3.99
CA VAL A 90 6.22 -0.58 4.43
C VAL A 90 5.92 0.85 4.00
N ALA A 91 4.74 1.09 3.45
CA ALA A 91 4.29 2.38 2.95
C ALA A 91 3.01 2.83 3.66
N CYS A 92 2.94 4.11 3.99
CA CYS A 92 1.77 4.79 4.54
C CYS A 92 1.53 6.09 3.77
N ALA A 93 0.32 6.29 3.31
CA ALA A 93 -0.13 7.58 2.76
C ALA A 93 -1.23 8.16 3.66
N VAL A 94 -1.17 9.46 3.94
CA VAL A 94 -2.20 10.21 4.68
C VAL A 94 -2.57 11.47 3.92
N SER A 95 -3.86 11.84 3.91
CA SER A 95 -4.39 12.98 3.15
C SER A 95 -5.74 13.43 3.73
N THR A 96 -6.15 14.68 3.43
CA THR A 96 -7.52 15.16 3.65
C THR A 96 -8.47 14.82 2.49
N ARG A 97 -7.97 14.14 1.45
CA ARG A 97 -8.76 13.60 0.34
C ARG A 97 -8.52 12.09 0.22
N PRO A 98 -9.46 11.34 -0.38
CA PRO A 98 -9.26 9.91 -0.63
C PRO A 98 -7.91 9.63 -1.29
N ILE A 99 -7.18 8.65 -0.75
CA ILE A 99 -5.83 8.30 -1.19
C ILE A 99 -5.65 6.78 -1.17
N GLY A 100 -4.92 6.26 -2.14
CA GLY A 100 -4.47 4.88 -2.16
C GLY A 100 -2.97 4.81 -2.37
N ILE A 101 -2.32 3.82 -1.76
CA ILE A 101 -0.90 3.54 -1.96
C ILE A 101 -0.69 2.05 -2.11
N ASP A 102 0.17 1.69 -3.05
CA ASP A 102 0.65 0.33 -3.15
C ASP A 102 2.17 0.30 -3.30
N VAL A 103 2.81 -0.68 -2.65
CA VAL A 103 4.26 -0.92 -2.73
C VAL A 103 4.51 -2.41 -2.98
N GLU A 104 5.34 -2.69 -4.01
CA GLU A 104 5.64 -4.06 -4.44
C GLU A 104 7.12 -4.27 -4.70
N SER A 105 7.60 -5.47 -4.38
CA SER A 105 8.95 -5.91 -4.72
C SER A 105 9.09 -6.08 -6.22
N VAL A 106 10.19 -5.60 -6.79
CA VAL A 106 10.56 -5.93 -8.17
C VAL A 106 11.06 -7.38 -8.15
N GLY A 107 10.30 -8.26 -8.76
CA GLY A 107 10.54 -9.70 -8.74
C GLY A 107 10.60 -10.31 -10.14
N ARG A 108 10.63 -11.64 -10.17
CA ARG A 108 10.56 -12.35 -11.44
C ARG A 108 9.20 -12.10 -12.09
N TYR A 109 9.22 -11.63 -13.32
CA TYR A 109 8.03 -11.50 -14.16
C TYR A 109 7.41 -12.87 -14.45
N ASP A 110 6.10 -13.01 -14.24
CA ASP A 110 5.34 -14.21 -14.53
C ASP A 110 4.28 -13.91 -15.61
N ASP A 111 4.41 -14.53 -16.77
CA ASP A 111 3.50 -14.33 -17.91
C ASP A 111 2.06 -14.72 -17.60
N GLY A 112 1.83 -15.75 -16.78
CA GLY A 112 0.50 -16.21 -16.42
C GLY A 112 -0.23 -15.17 -15.58
N VAL A 113 0.45 -14.63 -14.56
CA VAL A 113 -0.08 -13.56 -13.72
C VAL A 113 -0.35 -12.31 -14.55
N ALA A 114 0.58 -11.93 -15.44
CA ALA A 114 0.40 -10.77 -16.28
C ALA A 114 -0.81 -10.91 -17.23
N ARG A 115 -1.00 -12.06 -17.87
CA ARG A 115 -2.18 -12.31 -18.73
C ARG A 115 -3.50 -12.30 -17.98
N TYR A 116 -3.49 -12.66 -16.71
CA TYR A 116 -4.68 -12.62 -15.88
C TYR A 116 -5.04 -11.19 -15.45
N THR A 117 -4.04 -10.37 -15.16
CA THR A 117 -4.22 -9.05 -14.51
C THR A 117 -4.12 -7.86 -15.45
N MET A 118 -3.49 -8.02 -16.63
CA MET A 118 -3.23 -6.94 -17.58
C MET A 118 -4.08 -7.07 -18.84
N ASN A 119 -4.53 -5.94 -19.40
CA ASN A 119 -5.16 -5.90 -20.70
C ASN A 119 -4.13 -5.96 -21.85
N ASP A 120 -4.60 -6.10 -23.11
CA ASP A 120 -3.73 -6.26 -24.28
C ASP A 120 -2.78 -5.06 -24.51
N ARG A 121 -3.22 -3.84 -24.17
CA ARG A 121 -2.39 -2.65 -24.28
C ARG A 121 -1.25 -2.69 -23.26
N GLU A 122 -1.56 -3.05 -22.02
CA GLU A 122 -0.58 -3.17 -20.93
C GLU A 122 0.41 -4.31 -21.18
N LEU A 123 -0.06 -5.45 -21.70
CA LEU A 123 0.81 -6.57 -22.10
C LEU A 123 1.81 -6.16 -23.19
N ARG A 124 1.38 -5.36 -24.18
CA ARG A 124 2.28 -4.82 -25.21
C ARG A 124 3.32 -3.87 -24.62
N LEU A 125 2.93 -3.01 -23.66
CA LEU A 125 3.87 -2.13 -22.95
C LEU A 125 4.92 -2.92 -22.18
N ILE A 126 4.50 -3.97 -21.46
CA ILE A 126 5.41 -4.84 -20.71
C ILE A 126 6.37 -5.56 -21.65
N ALA A 127 5.86 -6.16 -22.74
CA ALA A 127 6.68 -6.91 -23.70
C ALA A 127 7.69 -6.03 -24.44
N GLY A 128 7.37 -4.76 -24.68
CA GLY A 128 8.27 -3.79 -25.32
C GLY A 128 9.27 -3.11 -24.38
N ALA A 129 9.19 -3.34 -23.07
CA ALA A 129 10.06 -2.71 -22.10
C ALA A 129 11.44 -3.38 -22.02
N GLN A 130 12.49 -2.63 -21.74
CA GLN A 130 13.83 -3.18 -21.46
C GLN A 130 13.84 -4.08 -20.20
N ARG A 131 12.99 -3.74 -19.23
CA ARG A 131 12.77 -4.47 -17.97
C ARG A 131 11.29 -4.80 -17.84
N PRO A 132 10.83 -5.96 -18.40
CA PRO A 132 9.43 -6.38 -18.31
C PRO A 132 8.93 -6.54 -16.86
N ASP A 133 9.80 -7.00 -15.97
CA ASP A 133 9.53 -7.12 -14.54
C ASP A 133 9.21 -5.75 -13.88
N VAL A 134 9.99 -4.72 -14.19
CA VAL A 134 9.75 -3.35 -13.70
C VAL A 134 8.47 -2.77 -14.29
N ALA A 135 8.26 -2.95 -15.60
CA ALA A 135 7.07 -2.46 -16.28
C ALA A 135 5.78 -3.10 -15.73
N PHE A 136 5.83 -4.41 -15.47
CA PHE A 136 4.72 -5.14 -14.85
C PHE A 136 4.42 -4.61 -13.45
N ILE A 137 5.41 -4.53 -12.57
CA ILE A 137 5.22 -4.06 -11.19
C ILE A 137 4.72 -2.61 -11.14
N ARG A 138 5.20 -1.75 -12.05
CA ARG A 138 4.67 -0.38 -12.17
C ARG A 138 3.17 -0.38 -12.46
N LEU A 139 2.71 -1.12 -13.47
CA LEU A 139 1.28 -1.20 -13.81
C LEU A 139 0.48 -1.86 -12.69
N TRP A 140 1.04 -2.88 -12.05
CA TRP A 140 0.41 -3.56 -10.93
C TRP A 140 0.19 -2.61 -9.76
N THR A 141 1.22 -1.88 -9.32
CA THR A 141 1.10 -0.90 -8.21
C THR A 141 0.12 0.23 -8.53
N MET A 142 -0.01 0.64 -9.81
CA MET A 142 -1.02 1.63 -10.22
C MET A 142 -2.44 1.07 -10.04
N LYS A 143 -2.70 -0.17 -10.47
CA LYS A 143 -4.00 -0.83 -10.31
C LYS A 143 -4.36 -0.99 -8.85
N GLU A 144 -3.45 -1.56 -8.06
CA GLU A 144 -3.66 -1.77 -6.63
C GLU A 144 -3.86 -0.46 -5.86
N ALA A 145 -3.08 0.58 -6.15
CA ALA A 145 -3.25 1.88 -5.52
C ALA A 145 -4.63 2.49 -5.81
N ARG A 146 -5.13 2.36 -7.06
CA ARG A 146 -6.48 2.81 -7.41
C ARG A 146 -7.56 2.00 -6.69
N LEU A 147 -7.46 0.67 -6.67
CA LEU A 147 -8.43 -0.19 -5.98
C LEU A 147 -8.44 0.08 -4.46
N LYS A 148 -7.28 0.32 -3.86
CA LYS A 148 -7.17 0.71 -2.45
C LYS A 148 -7.75 2.10 -2.18
N LEU A 149 -7.66 3.03 -3.16
CA LEU A 149 -8.29 4.34 -3.04
C LEU A 149 -9.81 4.22 -3.02
N THR A 150 -10.39 3.50 -3.98
CA THR A 150 -11.86 3.34 -4.08
C THR A 150 -12.43 2.44 -2.98
N GLY A 151 -11.63 1.50 -2.48
CA GLY A 151 -12.08 0.51 -1.51
C GLY A 151 -12.95 -0.59 -2.10
N GLU A 152 -12.99 -0.73 -3.41
CA GLU A 152 -13.76 -1.78 -4.12
C GLU A 152 -13.20 -3.19 -3.90
N GLY A 153 -11.97 -3.28 -3.34
CA GLY A 153 -11.27 -4.56 -3.22
C GLY A 153 -10.70 -5.04 -4.57
N ILE A 154 -10.13 -6.24 -4.57
CA ILE A 154 -9.73 -6.90 -5.82
C ILE A 154 -11.02 -7.36 -6.50
N THR A 155 -11.43 -6.64 -7.55
CA THR A 155 -12.57 -7.01 -8.39
C THR A 155 -12.15 -8.00 -9.46
N ASP A 156 -13.10 -8.74 -10.03
CA ASP A 156 -12.83 -9.68 -11.13
C ASP A 156 -12.34 -8.98 -12.41
N ASP A 157 -12.41 -7.65 -12.48
CA ASP A 157 -12.01 -6.85 -13.63
C ASP A 157 -10.73 -6.03 -13.41
N LEU A 158 -9.67 -6.71 -12.99
CA LEU A 158 -8.33 -6.11 -12.89
C LEU A 158 -7.85 -5.53 -14.22
N LYS A 159 -8.29 -6.07 -15.36
CA LYS A 159 -7.89 -5.60 -16.68
C LYS A 159 -8.39 -4.21 -17.00
N ALA A 160 -9.60 -3.86 -16.53
CA ALA A 160 -10.20 -2.54 -16.71
C ALA A 160 -9.78 -1.51 -15.64
N ALA A 161 -9.02 -1.91 -14.64
CA ALA A 161 -8.70 -1.05 -13.49
C ALA A 161 -8.04 0.30 -13.86
N LEU A 162 -7.44 0.45 -15.04
CA LEU A 162 -6.84 1.69 -15.52
C LEU A 162 -7.56 2.30 -16.73
N ASP A 163 -8.75 1.81 -17.12
CA ASP A 163 -9.46 2.32 -18.30
C ASP A 163 -9.95 3.76 -18.10
N ASP A 164 -10.25 4.15 -16.87
CA ASP A 164 -10.63 5.52 -16.47
C ASP A 164 -9.45 6.33 -15.87
N ALA A 165 -8.21 6.00 -16.28
CA ALA A 165 -6.99 6.63 -15.73
C ALA A 165 -6.99 8.17 -15.84
N GLY A 166 -7.81 8.75 -16.72
CA GLY A 166 -8.00 10.20 -16.82
C GLY A 166 -8.59 10.86 -15.56
N ARG A 167 -9.34 10.11 -14.77
CA ARG A 167 -9.91 10.56 -13.47
C ARG A 167 -8.87 10.59 -12.35
N TRP A 168 -7.83 9.78 -12.46
CA TRP A 168 -6.87 9.53 -11.40
C TRP A 168 -5.52 10.19 -11.68
N GLN A 169 -4.88 10.63 -10.63
CA GLN A 169 -3.48 11.07 -10.65
C GLN A 169 -2.64 9.98 -9.99
N PHE A 170 -1.66 9.46 -10.73
CA PHE A 170 -0.72 8.48 -10.24
C PHE A 170 0.67 9.10 -10.07
N THR A 171 1.27 8.89 -8.91
CA THR A 171 2.67 9.22 -8.64
C THR A 171 3.41 7.93 -8.34
N THR A 172 4.21 7.45 -9.30
CA THR A 172 4.99 6.23 -9.17
C THR A 172 6.45 6.55 -8.91
N VAL A 173 7.03 5.90 -7.92
CA VAL A 173 8.46 6.03 -7.55
C VAL A 173 9.11 4.66 -7.64
N GLU A 174 10.19 4.58 -8.41
CA GLU A 174 10.99 3.36 -8.62
C GLU A 174 12.25 3.42 -7.75
N GLN A 175 12.28 2.59 -6.72
CA GLN A 175 13.43 2.40 -5.85
C GLN A 175 14.21 1.13 -6.27
N LEU A 176 14.69 1.11 -7.51
CA LEU A 176 15.30 -0.08 -8.11
C LEU A 176 16.56 -0.56 -7.37
N ALA A 177 17.34 0.36 -6.80
CA ALA A 177 18.49 0.01 -5.96
C ALA A 177 18.09 -0.69 -4.65
N ARG A 178 16.83 -0.52 -4.22
CA ARG A 178 16.21 -1.13 -3.05
C ARG A 178 15.21 -2.23 -3.41
N ASN A 179 15.08 -2.53 -4.70
CA ASN A 179 14.27 -3.61 -5.25
C ASN A 179 12.75 -3.50 -5.00
N TYR A 180 12.20 -2.28 -4.98
CA TYR A 180 10.75 -2.08 -4.91
C TYR A 180 10.28 -0.88 -5.73
N ILE A 181 8.96 -0.84 -5.99
CA ILE A 181 8.25 0.27 -6.62
C ILE A 181 7.03 0.58 -5.75
N TYR A 182 6.70 1.85 -5.58
CA TYR A 182 5.41 2.22 -5.01
C TYR A 182 4.69 3.23 -5.89
N THR A 183 3.36 3.18 -5.84
CA THR A 183 2.48 4.13 -6.52
C THR A 183 1.47 4.70 -5.53
N VAL A 184 1.30 6.01 -5.58
CA VAL A 184 0.20 6.72 -4.92
C VAL A 184 -0.85 7.07 -5.96
N CYS A 185 -2.12 6.86 -5.61
CA CYS A 185 -3.27 7.24 -6.41
C CYS A 185 -4.13 8.26 -5.66
N GLU A 186 -4.49 9.35 -6.33
CA GLU A 186 -5.40 10.38 -5.85
C GLU A 186 -6.41 10.72 -6.95
N GLU A 187 -7.58 11.24 -6.59
CA GLU A 187 -8.52 11.76 -7.57
C GLU A 187 -8.02 13.12 -8.09
N ARG A 188 -8.09 13.33 -9.40
CA ARG A 188 -7.77 14.64 -9.99
C ARG A 188 -8.78 15.67 -9.51
N GLY A 189 -8.29 16.83 -9.08
CA GLY A 189 -9.11 17.98 -8.71
C GLY A 189 -9.67 18.71 -9.91
#